data_f67af4b6a1acd21330c88570bfeb5577
#
_entry.id   f67af4b6a1acd21330c88570bfeb5577
#
_cell.length_a   1.000
_cell.length_b   1.000
_cell.length_c   1.000
_cell.angle_alpha   90.00
_cell.angle_beta   90.00
_cell.angle_gamma   90.00
#
_symmetry.space_group_name_H-M   'P 1'
#
loop_
_entity.id
_entity.type
_entity.pdbx_description
1 polymer ?
#
loop_
_entity_poly.entity_id
_entity_poly.type
_entity_poly.pdbx_seq_one_letter_code
_entity_poly.pdbx_strand_id
1 'polypeptide(L)'
;MKTKILSASVGALVLVGAIVCLRARADEFTKKDLERWEKEYMTVVQNGRQLWTSPELGTNGVACAQCHPNAANTHPETYPKFQKQLGRVAALREMINWCIQQPLEGKPLALDDPKMIALESYVAYERRGVPLAPGKH
;
A
#
# COMPACT_ATOMS: atom_id res chain seq x y z
N MET A 1 36.15 -38.46 -73.39
CA MET A 1 35.29 -37.40 -72.99
C MET A 1 35.19 -37.47 -71.46
N LYS A 2 35.81 -36.53 -70.72
CA LYS A 2 35.83 -36.51 -69.24
C LYS A 2 34.94 -35.33 -68.78
N THR A 3 33.79 -35.70 -68.25
CA THR A 3 32.84 -34.71 -67.67
C THR A 3 33.27 -34.35 -66.27
N LYS A 4 33.64 -33.08 -66.06
CA LYS A 4 33.96 -32.53 -64.71
C LYS A 4 32.65 -32.13 -64.06
N ILE A 5 32.33 -32.77 -62.93
CA ILE A 5 31.23 -32.35 -62.05
C ILE A 5 31.75 -31.24 -61.16
N LEU A 6 31.20 -30.02 -61.31
CA LEU A 6 31.46 -28.91 -60.38
C LEU A 6 30.59 -29.14 -59.13
N SER A 7 31.27 -29.36 -58.02
CA SER A 7 30.64 -29.37 -56.69
C SER A 7 30.44 -27.92 -56.26
N ALA A 8 29.19 -27.48 -56.21
CA ALA A 8 28.80 -26.18 -55.61
C ALA A 8 28.61 -26.38 -54.11
N SER A 9 29.54 -25.89 -53.35
CA SER A 9 29.45 -25.83 -51.88
C SER A 9 28.53 -24.69 -51.48
N VAL A 10 27.32 -25.03 -51.05
CA VAL A 10 26.36 -24.09 -50.45
C VAL A 10 26.82 -23.87 -49.01
N GLY A 11 27.48 -22.73 -48.77
CA GLY A 11 27.77 -22.26 -47.42
C GLY A 11 26.51 -21.78 -46.73
N ALA A 12 26.01 -22.57 -45.78
CA ALA A 12 24.95 -22.13 -44.90
C ALA A 12 25.47 -21.09 -43.91
N LEU A 13 25.16 -19.83 -44.17
CA LEU A 13 25.40 -18.71 -43.24
C LEU A 13 24.41 -18.85 -42.11
N VAL A 14 24.82 -19.42 -40.99
CA VAL A 14 24.05 -19.43 -39.74
C VAL A 14 24.16 -18.02 -39.13
N LEU A 15 23.19 -17.18 -39.43
CA LEU A 15 22.96 -15.92 -38.73
C LEU A 15 22.48 -16.25 -37.31
N VAL A 16 23.42 -16.36 -36.37
CA VAL A 16 23.12 -16.37 -34.94
C VAL A 16 22.68 -14.95 -34.58
N GLY A 17 21.39 -14.69 -34.72
CA GLY A 17 20.76 -13.49 -34.20
C GLY A 17 20.85 -13.52 -32.68
N ALA A 18 21.82 -12.82 -32.12
CA ALA A 18 21.87 -12.51 -30.69
C ALA A 18 20.62 -11.68 -30.37
N ILE A 19 19.54 -12.34 -29.95
CA ILE A 19 18.41 -11.67 -29.32
C ILE A 19 18.93 -11.14 -27.99
N VAL A 20 19.40 -9.89 -28.01
CA VAL A 20 19.63 -9.11 -26.80
C VAL A 20 18.25 -8.88 -26.21
N CYS A 21 17.81 -9.77 -25.33
CA CYS A 21 16.72 -9.49 -24.44
C CYS A 21 17.13 -8.26 -23.61
N LEU A 22 16.75 -7.09 -24.05
CA LEU A 22 16.66 -5.90 -23.21
C LEU A 22 15.67 -6.30 -22.09
N ARG A 23 16.23 -6.88 -21.03
CA ARG A 23 15.50 -6.94 -19.77
C ARG A 23 15.25 -5.49 -19.41
N ALA A 24 13.99 -5.04 -19.54
CA ALA A 24 13.56 -3.84 -18.87
C ALA A 24 13.93 -4.07 -17.39
N ARG A 25 15.04 -3.50 -16.95
CA ARG A 25 15.33 -3.39 -15.53
C ARG A 25 14.20 -2.49 -15.03
N ALA A 26 13.30 -3.07 -14.24
CA ALA A 26 12.46 -2.25 -13.38
C ALA A 26 13.41 -1.25 -12.72
N ASP A 27 13.10 0.04 -12.83
CA ASP A 27 13.97 1.10 -12.35
C ASP A 27 14.47 0.74 -10.95
N GLU A 28 15.78 0.51 -10.86
CA GLU A 28 16.40 0.18 -9.58
C GLU A 28 16.40 1.48 -8.77
N PHE A 29 15.53 1.53 -7.76
CA PHE A 29 15.39 2.70 -6.91
C PHE A 29 16.71 3.06 -6.26
N THR A 30 17.10 4.32 -6.38
CA THR A 30 18.32 4.79 -5.74
C THR A 30 18.12 4.97 -4.24
N LYS A 31 19.21 4.91 -3.47
CA LYS A 31 19.18 5.22 -2.04
C LYS A 31 18.51 6.59 -1.77
N LYS A 32 18.78 7.58 -2.62
CA LYS A 32 18.18 8.92 -2.52
C LYS A 32 16.66 8.89 -2.74
N ASP A 33 16.17 8.04 -3.63
CA ASP A 33 14.72 7.88 -3.84
C ASP A 33 14.06 7.28 -2.61
N LEU A 34 14.68 6.23 -2.03
CA LEU A 34 14.16 5.59 -0.81
C LEU A 34 14.14 6.57 0.37
N GLU A 35 15.20 7.35 0.59
CA GLU A 35 15.25 8.36 1.65
C GLU A 35 14.19 9.45 1.46
N ARG A 36 13.96 9.89 0.21
CA ARG A 36 12.92 10.86 -0.11
C ARG A 36 11.52 10.30 0.19
N TRP A 37 11.22 9.09 -0.27
CA TRP A 37 9.91 8.47 -0.07
C TRP A 37 9.64 8.15 1.39
N GLU A 38 10.65 7.70 2.13
CA GLU A 38 10.53 7.51 3.58
C GLU A 38 10.18 8.83 4.28
N LYS A 39 10.86 9.92 3.94
CA LYS A 39 10.56 11.25 4.50
C LYS A 39 9.13 11.69 4.17
N GLU A 40 8.69 11.54 2.93
CA GLU A 40 7.33 11.87 2.51
C GLU A 40 6.30 11.01 3.26
N TYR A 41 6.52 9.70 3.33
CA TYR A 41 5.66 8.78 4.08
C TYR A 41 5.58 9.17 5.57
N MET A 42 6.70 9.45 6.21
CA MET A 42 6.73 9.84 7.63
C MET A 42 6.02 11.17 7.89
N THR A 43 6.01 12.08 6.92
CA THR A 43 5.20 13.31 7.00
C THR A 43 3.71 12.98 7.06
N VAL A 44 3.24 12.07 6.21
CA VAL A 44 1.84 11.60 6.19
C VAL A 44 1.49 10.88 7.49
N VAL A 45 2.38 10.04 8.02
CA VAL A 45 2.21 9.36 9.32
C VAL A 45 2.07 10.36 10.47
N GLN A 46 2.88 11.40 10.49
CA GLN A 46 2.80 12.44 11.51
C GLN A 46 1.49 13.23 11.45
N ASN A 47 1.02 13.57 10.25
CA ASN A 47 -0.29 14.17 10.05
C ASN A 47 -1.41 13.25 10.57
N GLY A 48 -1.32 11.96 10.30
CA GLY A 48 -2.25 10.95 10.83
C GLY A 48 -2.25 10.89 12.36
N ARG A 49 -1.08 10.96 12.98
CA ARG A 49 -0.97 11.03 14.44
C ARG A 49 -1.64 12.28 15.03
N GLN A 50 -1.45 13.44 14.39
CA GLN A 50 -2.11 14.67 14.83
C GLN A 50 -3.62 14.54 14.78
N LEU A 51 -4.18 14.05 13.65
CA LEU A 51 -5.61 13.77 13.50
C LEU A 51 -6.10 12.76 14.53
N TRP A 52 -5.31 11.73 14.81
CA TRP A 52 -5.66 10.66 15.75
C TRP A 52 -5.81 11.16 17.19
N THR A 53 -4.99 12.13 17.57
CA THR A 53 -4.98 12.71 18.92
C THR A 53 -5.84 13.95 19.04
N SER A 54 -6.31 14.53 17.95
CA SER A 54 -7.15 15.72 17.90
C SER A 54 -8.64 15.34 17.89
N PRO A 55 -9.52 16.08 18.56
CA PRO A 55 -10.97 15.89 18.47
C PRO A 55 -11.60 16.47 17.19
N GLU A 56 -10.81 17.03 16.27
CA GLU A 56 -11.32 17.78 15.09
C GLU A 56 -12.14 16.94 14.09
N LEU A 57 -12.06 15.61 14.15
CA LEU A 57 -12.80 14.72 13.28
C LEU A 57 -14.24 14.51 13.74
N GLY A 58 -14.55 14.88 14.96
CA GLY A 58 -15.86 14.76 15.58
C GLY A 58 -16.43 16.10 16.01
N THR A 59 -17.59 16.06 16.66
CA THR A 59 -18.27 17.25 17.21
C THR A 59 -18.45 17.20 18.73
N ASN A 60 -18.19 16.03 19.34
CA ASN A 60 -18.40 15.79 20.78
C ASN A 60 -17.13 15.88 21.63
N GLY A 61 -15.99 16.32 21.04
CA GLY A 61 -14.72 16.46 21.76
C GLY A 61 -13.96 15.15 21.96
N VAL A 62 -14.44 14.02 21.41
CA VAL A 62 -13.76 12.73 21.48
C VAL A 62 -12.73 12.62 20.38
N ALA A 63 -11.54 12.09 20.71
CA ALA A 63 -10.47 11.75 19.76
C ALA A 63 -10.29 10.23 19.67
N CYS A 64 -9.78 9.73 18.53
CA CYS A 64 -9.51 8.31 18.32
C CYS A 64 -8.57 7.74 19.41
N ALA A 65 -7.58 8.53 19.85
CA ALA A 65 -6.59 8.14 20.85
C ALA A 65 -7.19 7.84 22.24
N GLN A 66 -8.38 8.35 22.57
CA GLN A 66 -9.03 8.08 23.85
C GLN A 66 -9.48 6.62 23.98
N CYS A 67 -9.88 5.99 22.89
CA CYS A 67 -10.22 4.56 22.86
C CYS A 67 -9.06 3.69 22.37
N HIS A 68 -8.23 4.22 21.48
CA HIS A 68 -7.14 3.51 20.83
C HIS A 68 -5.80 4.26 20.97
N PRO A 69 -5.22 4.36 22.19
CA PRO A 69 -3.95 5.04 22.39
C PRO A 69 -2.86 4.39 21.52
N ASN A 70 -2.13 5.22 20.74
CA ASN A 70 -1.12 4.75 19.78
C ASN A 70 -1.65 3.65 18.84
N ALA A 71 -2.87 3.82 18.34
CA ALA A 71 -3.58 2.86 17.49
C ALA A 71 -3.71 1.43 18.10
N ALA A 72 -3.65 1.31 19.42
CA ALA A 72 -3.82 0.02 20.11
C ALA A 72 -5.19 -0.61 19.79
N ASN A 73 -5.22 -1.94 19.67
CA ASN A 73 -6.43 -2.73 19.42
C ASN A 73 -7.17 -2.42 18.11
N THR A 74 -6.54 -1.75 17.14
CA THR A 74 -7.13 -1.48 15.83
C THR A 74 -7.01 -2.66 14.86
N HIS A 75 -5.98 -3.47 15.03
CA HIS A 75 -5.70 -4.69 14.23
C HIS A 75 -5.79 -4.50 12.71
N PRO A 76 -5.05 -3.52 12.12
CA PRO A 76 -5.08 -3.28 10.68
C PRO A 76 -4.63 -4.48 9.86
N GLU A 77 -3.79 -5.35 10.43
CA GLU A 77 -3.30 -6.59 9.84
C GLU A 77 -4.39 -7.64 9.57
N THR A 78 -5.59 -7.44 10.12
CA THR A 78 -6.71 -8.36 9.90
C THR A 78 -7.63 -7.95 8.73
N TYR A 79 -7.48 -6.73 8.21
CA TYR A 79 -8.33 -6.22 7.13
C TYR A 79 -7.86 -6.68 5.73
N PRO A 80 -8.82 -6.82 4.77
CA PRO A 80 -10.26 -6.66 4.92
C PRO A 80 -10.89 -7.82 5.72
N LYS A 81 -11.90 -7.53 6.56
CA LYS A 81 -12.60 -8.55 7.34
C LYS A 81 -14.09 -8.22 7.50
N PHE A 82 -14.88 -9.22 7.95
CA PHE A 82 -16.28 -8.99 8.29
C PHE A 82 -16.38 -8.12 9.54
N GLN A 83 -17.05 -6.98 9.42
CA GLN A 83 -17.31 -6.06 10.52
C GLN A 83 -18.79 -6.10 10.92
N LYS A 84 -19.06 -6.52 12.16
CA LYS A 84 -20.42 -6.61 12.69
C LYS A 84 -21.14 -5.28 12.63
N GLN A 85 -20.45 -4.18 12.92
CA GLN A 85 -20.99 -2.83 12.92
C GLN A 85 -21.44 -2.38 11.54
N LEU A 86 -20.80 -2.90 10.48
CA LEU A 86 -21.11 -2.59 9.09
C LEU A 86 -21.95 -3.67 8.39
N GLY A 87 -22.06 -4.86 9.00
CA GLY A 87 -22.81 -6.00 8.45
C GLY A 87 -22.22 -6.60 7.17
N ARG A 88 -20.94 -6.33 6.87
CA ARG A 88 -20.26 -6.78 5.64
C ARG A 88 -18.74 -6.86 5.80
N VAL A 89 -18.09 -7.47 4.81
CA VAL A 89 -16.64 -7.36 4.68
C VAL A 89 -16.29 -5.91 4.33
N ALA A 90 -15.36 -5.32 5.08
CA ALA A 90 -14.97 -3.92 4.97
C ALA A 90 -13.46 -3.76 5.02
N ALA A 91 -12.96 -2.70 4.39
CA ALA A 91 -11.59 -2.23 4.52
C ALA A 91 -11.41 -1.43 5.82
N LEU A 92 -10.14 -1.23 6.23
CA LEU A 92 -9.83 -0.45 7.44
C LEU A 92 -10.42 0.96 7.39
N ARG A 93 -10.32 1.66 6.26
CA ARG A 93 -10.84 3.02 6.08
C ARG A 93 -12.35 3.14 6.27
N GLU A 94 -13.09 2.10 5.96
CA GLU A 94 -14.54 2.07 6.17
C GLU A 94 -14.88 1.94 7.66
N MET A 95 -14.06 1.20 8.42
CA MET A 95 -14.19 1.13 9.87
C MET A 95 -13.75 2.42 10.55
N ILE A 96 -12.71 3.09 10.05
CA ILE A 96 -12.32 4.44 10.51
C ILE A 96 -13.50 5.41 10.32
N ASN A 97 -14.15 5.41 9.16
CA ASN A 97 -15.34 6.24 8.93
C ASN A 97 -16.49 5.90 9.85
N TRP A 98 -16.71 4.62 10.15
CA TRP A 98 -17.72 4.24 11.14
C TRP A 98 -17.41 4.85 12.52
N CYS A 99 -16.13 4.80 12.94
CA CYS A 99 -15.71 5.40 14.21
C CYS A 99 -15.87 6.92 14.20
N ILE A 100 -15.58 7.60 13.08
CA ILE A 100 -15.78 9.05 12.95
C ILE A 100 -17.27 9.39 13.10
N GLN A 101 -18.18 8.61 12.48
CA GLN A 101 -19.62 8.89 12.49
C GLN A 101 -20.28 8.54 13.82
N GLN A 102 -19.91 7.42 14.43
CA GLN A 102 -20.61 6.92 15.63
C GLN A 102 -19.97 7.43 16.93
N PRO A 103 -18.75 6.98 17.32
CA PRO A 103 -18.13 7.44 18.58
C PRO A 103 -17.79 8.93 18.62
N LEU A 104 -17.41 9.52 17.47
CA LEU A 104 -16.96 10.92 17.39
C LEU A 104 -18.06 11.88 16.95
N GLU A 105 -19.22 11.39 16.48
CA GLU A 105 -20.35 12.19 15.96
C GLU A 105 -19.94 13.13 14.82
N GLY A 106 -18.95 12.71 14.02
CA GLY A 106 -18.39 13.48 12.93
C GLY A 106 -18.98 13.11 11.55
N LYS A 107 -18.46 13.75 10.53
CA LYS A 107 -18.80 13.47 9.13
C LYS A 107 -17.77 12.51 8.53
N PRO A 108 -18.21 11.49 7.75
CA PRO A 108 -17.27 10.57 7.12
C PRO A 108 -16.37 11.31 6.13
N LEU A 109 -15.13 10.88 6.05
CA LEU A 109 -14.17 11.34 5.04
C LEU A 109 -14.38 10.58 3.73
N ALA A 110 -14.08 11.22 2.59
CA ALA A 110 -13.93 10.48 1.34
C ALA A 110 -12.82 9.43 1.48
N LEU A 111 -12.95 8.27 0.81
CA LEU A 111 -11.99 7.18 0.99
C LEU A 111 -10.59 7.52 0.43
N ASP A 112 -10.50 8.50 -0.45
CA ASP A 112 -9.27 9.08 -1.02
C ASP A 112 -8.87 10.42 -0.40
N ASP A 113 -9.58 10.87 0.65
CA ASP A 113 -9.25 12.09 1.37
C ASP A 113 -7.83 11.99 1.97
N PRO A 114 -6.99 13.02 1.82
CA PRO A 114 -5.66 13.05 2.44
C PRO A 114 -5.67 12.78 3.95
N LYS A 115 -6.70 13.19 4.67
CA LYS A 115 -6.87 12.88 6.10
C LYS A 115 -7.10 11.39 6.34
N MET A 116 -7.89 10.72 5.47
CA MET A 116 -8.10 9.28 5.54
C MET A 116 -6.79 8.51 5.27
N ILE A 117 -6.05 8.93 4.23
CA ILE A 117 -4.74 8.34 3.92
C ILE A 117 -3.79 8.51 5.10
N ALA A 118 -3.78 9.68 5.73
CA ALA A 118 -2.93 9.96 6.90
C ALA A 118 -3.30 9.08 8.10
N LEU A 119 -4.58 8.91 8.41
CA LEU A 119 -5.06 8.04 9.48
C LEU A 119 -4.67 6.59 9.26
N GLU A 120 -4.89 6.05 8.05
CA GLU A 120 -4.48 4.68 7.72
C GLU A 120 -2.97 4.51 7.79
N SER A 121 -2.20 5.50 7.30
CA SER A 121 -0.73 5.45 7.34
C SER A 121 -0.22 5.44 8.79
N TYR A 122 -0.81 6.23 9.67
CA TYR A 122 -0.47 6.24 11.09
C TYR A 122 -0.77 4.90 11.75
N VAL A 123 -1.98 4.36 11.54
CA VAL A 123 -2.36 3.06 12.11
C VAL A 123 -1.45 1.94 11.60
N ALA A 124 -1.15 1.92 10.30
CA ALA A 124 -0.24 0.95 9.70
C ALA A 124 1.18 1.07 10.26
N TYR A 125 1.67 2.29 10.46
CA TYR A 125 3.00 2.55 11.03
C TYR A 125 3.11 2.07 12.48
N GLU A 126 2.13 2.35 13.33
CA GLU A 126 2.11 1.90 14.73
C GLU A 126 2.02 0.37 14.85
N ARG A 127 1.41 -0.28 13.86
CA ARG A 127 1.23 -1.74 13.82
C ARG A 127 2.20 -2.46 12.87
N ARG A 128 3.26 -1.78 12.40
CA ARG A 128 4.26 -2.37 11.50
C ARG A 128 4.94 -3.58 12.15
N GLY A 129 5.28 -4.55 11.32
CA GLY A 129 5.91 -5.80 11.77
C GLY A 129 4.94 -6.85 12.32
N VAL A 130 3.65 -6.54 12.41
CA VAL A 130 2.62 -7.53 12.72
C VAL A 130 2.21 -8.23 11.42
N PRO A 131 2.30 -9.57 11.32
CA PRO A 131 1.89 -10.30 10.13
C PRO A 131 0.41 -10.10 9.81
N LEU A 132 0.08 -10.05 8.51
CA LEU A 132 -1.31 -10.05 8.06
C LEU A 132 -2.02 -11.31 8.54
N ALA A 133 -3.21 -11.14 9.10
CA ALA A 133 -4.03 -12.23 9.62
C ALA A 133 -5.52 -12.00 9.29
N PRO A 134 -5.93 -12.06 8.00
CA PRO A 134 -7.32 -11.89 7.60
C PRO A 134 -8.24 -12.83 8.37
N GLY A 135 -9.39 -12.32 8.85
CA GLY A 135 -10.36 -13.10 9.62
C GLY A 135 -10.05 -13.28 11.11
N LYS A 136 -8.87 -12.86 11.58
CA LYS A 136 -8.59 -12.79 13.02
C LYS A 136 -9.26 -11.55 13.62
N HIS A 137 -9.87 -11.72 14.78
CA HIS A 137 -10.58 -10.66 15.52
C HIS A 137 -9.85 -10.30 16.81
#